data_5d26eef6047febf758ef7463562e0f5b
#
_entry.id   5d26eef6047febf758ef7463562e0f5b
#
_cell.length_a   1.000
_cell.length_b   1.000
_cell.length_c   1.000
_cell.angle_alpha   90.00
_cell.angle_beta   90.00
_cell.angle_gamma   90.00
#
_symmetry.space_group_name_H-M   'P 1'
#
loop_
_entity.id
_entity.type
_entity.pdbx_description
1 polymer ?
#
loop_
_entity_poly.entity_id
_entity_poly.type
_entity_poly.pdbx_seq_one_letter_code
_entity_poly.pdbx_strand_id
1 'polypeptide(L)'
;AKVDLVIEVRDARIPRSTGHPRLQRWISGKQHLLVLNRRDMVPPAAQQAWSAWFRAQGQVVWWCDAKAGTGVKQLQQAAIRAGADLNARRAGRGMKPRPVRALMLGFPNVGKSALINRLVRQKVVESARRAGVTRSLRWVRLGQELDLLDAPGVLPPRLDDQQAALRLALCDDIGQAAYDNEGAALAFAQLLRLLEGVADSGVAAGLLEARYRIPLGELAAGGPDVEGWLAAAAERHTGGDSLRMATKLLDDFRCSRLGAIALELPPGRPMPSVAVEFEQEDC
;
A
#
# COMPACT_ATOMS: atom_id res chain seq x y z
N ALA A 1 0.57 -25.81 5.66
CA ALA A 1 2.03 -25.90 5.69
C ALA A 1 2.56 -25.18 6.92
N LYS A 2 3.56 -25.76 7.63
CA LYS A 2 4.21 -25.05 8.77
C LYS A 2 5.14 -24.00 8.21
N VAL A 3 4.86 -22.73 8.52
CA VAL A 3 5.75 -21.59 8.23
C VAL A 3 6.43 -21.13 9.53
N ASP A 4 7.63 -20.61 9.39
CA ASP A 4 8.48 -20.18 10.51
C ASP A 4 8.40 -18.67 10.72
N LEU A 5 8.20 -17.95 9.63
CA LEU A 5 8.21 -16.48 9.55
C LEU A 5 7.01 -16.00 8.76
N VAL A 6 6.42 -14.89 9.16
CA VAL A 6 5.43 -14.16 8.37
C VAL A 6 6.01 -12.82 7.96
N ILE A 7 5.94 -12.52 6.66
CA ILE A 7 6.29 -11.22 6.07
C ILE A 7 4.98 -10.55 5.70
N GLU A 8 4.58 -9.55 6.46
CA GLU A 8 3.42 -8.72 6.17
C GLU A 8 3.82 -7.58 5.26
N VAL A 9 3.20 -7.48 4.08
CA VAL A 9 3.44 -6.40 3.12
C VAL A 9 2.26 -5.46 3.12
N ARG A 10 2.53 -4.18 3.38
CA ARG A 10 1.56 -3.09 3.33
C ARG A 10 1.97 -2.04 2.29
N ASP A 11 1.03 -1.24 1.84
CA ASP A 11 1.31 -0.07 1.01
C ASP A 11 1.83 1.08 1.87
N ALA A 12 2.97 1.63 1.48
CA ALA A 12 3.62 2.73 2.21
C ALA A 12 2.79 4.01 2.26
N ARG A 13 1.90 4.23 1.27
CA ARG A 13 1.02 5.40 1.21
C ARG A 13 -0.09 5.37 2.26
N ILE A 14 -0.49 4.13 2.68
CA ILE A 14 -1.64 3.85 3.56
C ILE A 14 -1.34 2.68 4.51
N PRO A 15 -0.35 2.82 5.41
CA PRO A 15 0.15 1.71 6.22
C PRO A 15 -0.87 1.09 7.19
N ARG A 16 -1.85 1.86 7.66
CA ARG A 16 -2.92 1.35 8.54
C ARG A 16 -4.03 0.68 7.75
N SER A 17 -4.53 1.35 6.70
CA SER A 17 -5.62 0.81 5.87
C SER A 17 -5.25 -0.51 5.20
N THR A 18 -3.97 -0.77 4.92
CA THR A 18 -3.48 -2.06 4.40
C THR A 18 -3.03 -3.03 5.48
N GLY A 19 -3.28 -2.73 6.76
CA GLY A 19 -3.05 -3.64 7.89
C GLY A 19 -4.28 -4.49 8.18
N HIS A 20 -4.14 -5.83 8.10
CA HIS A 20 -5.29 -6.70 8.37
C HIS A 20 -5.57 -6.79 9.88
N PRO A 21 -6.79 -6.46 10.36
CA PRO A 21 -7.08 -6.34 11.81
C PRO A 21 -6.91 -7.66 12.57
N ARG A 22 -7.11 -8.80 11.92
CA ARG A 22 -6.97 -10.13 12.55
C ARG A 22 -5.57 -10.74 12.39
N LEU A 23 -4.63 -10.04 11.75
CA LEU A 23 -3.32 -10.62 11.42
C LEU A 23 -2.56 -11.07 12.67
N GLN A 24 -2.49 -10.23 13.69
CA GLN A 24 -1.79 -10.56 14.95
C GLN A 24 -2.29 -11.87 15.58
N ARG A 25 -3.60 -12.14 15.49
CA ARG A 25 -4.18 -13.39 15.96
C ARG A 25 -3.72 -14.59 15.14
N TRP A 26 -3.56 -14.43 13.81
CA TRP A 26 -3.16 -15.51 12.91
C TRP A 26 -1.67 -15.85 12.99
N ILE A 27 -0.84 -14.86 13.30
CA ILE A 27 0.62 -15.01 13.36
C ILE A 27 1.16 -15.27 14.77
N SER A 28 0.27 -15.43 15.76
CA SER A 28 0.67 -15.68 17.17
C SER A 28 1.76 -16.73 17.29
N GLY A 29 2.82 -16.40 18.02
CA GLY A 29 3.97 -17.29 18.25
C GLY A 29 4.93 -17.46 17.05
N LYS A 30 4.78 -16.69 15.96
CA LYS A 30 5.69 -16.69 14.81
C LYS A 30 6.53 -15.41 14.77
N GLN A 31 7.71 -15.51 14.16
CA GLN A 31 8.48 -14.34 13.78
C GLN A 31 7.69 -13.52 12.78
N HIS A 32 7.73 -12.19 12.90
CA HIS A 32 6.99 -11.27 12.05
C HIS A 32 7.89 -10.15 11.54
N LEU A 33 7.89 -9.93 10.22
CA LEU A 33 8.52 -8.78 9.59
C LEU A 33 7.45 -7.94 8.92
N LEU A 34 7.39 -6.65 9.26
CA LEU A 34 6.50 -5.67 8.63
C LEU A 34 7.24 -4.95 7.52
N VAL A 35 6.72 -5.03 6.30
CA VAL A 35 7.26 -4.36 5.11
C VAL A 35 6.30 -3.28 4.67
N LEU A 36 6.80 -2.05 4.52
CA LEU A 36 6.11 -0.97 3.81
C LEU A 36 6.73 -0.86 2.41
N ASN A 37 5.98 -1.33 1.42
CA ASN A 37 6.40 -1.33 0.01
C ASN A 37 5.97 -0.04 -0.68
N ARG A 38 6.57 0.27 -1.86
CA ARG A 38 6.37 1.53 -2.59
C ARG A 38 6.89 2.75 -1.82
N ARG A 39 8.01 2.59 -1.14
CA ARG A 39 8.65 3.68 -0.38
C ARG A 39 8.96 4.93 -1.20
N ASP A 40 9.18 4.76 -2.51
CA ASP A 40 9.42 5.82 -3.50
C ASP A 40 8.22 6.75 -3.69
N MET A 41 7.01 6.28 -3.33
CA MET A 41 5.76 7.02 -3.45
C MET A 41 5.38 7.82 -2.20
N VAL A 42 6.23 7.82 -1.16
CA VAL A 42 5.94 8.46 0.13
C VAL A 42 7.09 9.40 0.52
N PRO A 43 6.80 10.63 0.99
CA PRO A 43 7.83 11.58 1.41
C PRO A 43 8.74 11.02 2.50
N PRO A 44 10.03 11.36 2.52
CA PRO A 44 10.96 10.91 3.57
C PRO A 44 10.49 11.28 4.99
N ALA A 45 9.85 12.43 5.17
CA ALA A 45 9.32 12.87 6.45
C ALA A 45 8.22 11.92 6.96
N ALA A 46 7.26 11.51 6.10
CA ALA A 46 6.26 10.52 6.45
C ALA A 46 6.89 9.14 6.75
N GLN A 47 7.92 8.73 6.00
CA GLN A 47 8.65 7.49 6.29
C GLN A 47 9.28 7.51 7.69
N GLN A 48 9.91 8.65 8.08
CA GLN A 48 10.49 8.83 9.40
C GLN A 48 9.41 8.79 10.50
N ALA A 49 8.30 9.50 10.29
CA ALA A 49 7.18 9.54 11.23
C ALA A 49 6.59 8.14 11.46
N TRP A 50 6.32 7.37 10.41
CA TRP A 50 5.85 6.00 10.51
C TRP A 50 6.87 5.06 11.16
N SER A 51 8.15 5.20 10.84
CA SER A 51 9.21 4.41 11.47
C SER A 51 9.29 4.65 12.98
N ALA A 52 9.15 5.90 13.42
CA ALA A 52 9.13 6.26 14.83
C ALA A 52 7.88 5.70 15.53
N TRP A 53 6.70 5.81 14.89
CA TRP A 53 5.45 5.32 15.44
C TRP A 53 5.45 3.79 15.63
N PHE A 54 5.86 3.02 14.62
CA PHE A 54 5.95 1.57 14.73
C PHE A 54 7.02 1.13 15.75
N ARG A 55 8.15 1.83 15.79
CA ARG A 55 9.21 1.55 16.78
C ARG A 55 8.73 1.75 18.22
N ALA A 56 7.92 2.78 18.48
CA ALA A 56 7.31 3.02 19.78
C ALA A 56 6.38 1.87 20.21
N GLN A 57 5.89 1.06 19.27
CA GLN A 57 5.08 -0.14 19.50
C GLN A 57 5.92 -1.44 19.48
N GLY A 58 7.25 -1.32 19.53
CA GLY A 58 8.16 -2.47 19.49
C GLY A 58 8.29 -3.13 18.11
N GLN A 59 7.79 -2.49 17.03
CA GLN A 59 7.80 -3.05 15.70
C GLN A 59 8.85 -2.37 14.81
N VAL A 60 9.73 -3.16 14.19
CA VAL A 60 10.66 -2.69 13.17
C VAL A 60 10.00 -2.76 11.80
N VAL A 61 10.11 -1.68 11.03
CA VAL A 61 9.57 -1.56 9.68
C VAL A 61 10.67 -1.68 8.64
N TRP A 62 10.42 -2.48 7.60
CA TRP A 62 11.29 -2.66 6.44
C TRP A 62 10.73 -1.90 5.25
N TRP A 63 11.36 -0.78 4.90
CA TRP A 63 10.97 0.03 3.76
C TRP A 63 11.52 -0.55 2.47
N CYS A 64 10.63 -0.90 1.55
CA CYS A 64 11.00 -1.49 0.27
C CYS A 64 10.41 -0.72 -0.92
N ASP A 65 11.15 -0.74 -2.02
CA ASP A 65 10.65 -0.45 -3.35
C ASP A 65 10.89 -1.70 -4.20
N ALA A 66 9.84 -2.48 -4.43
CA ALA A 66 9.93 -3.70 -5.22
C ALA A 66 10.29 -3.41 -6.69
N LYS A 67 9.96 -2.22 -7.21
CA LYS A 67 10.25 -1.82 -8.60
C LYS A 67 11.73 -1.50 -8.79
N ALA A 68 12.31 -0.63 -7.97
CA ALA A 68 13.72 -0.27 -8.03
C ALA A 68 14.63 -1.30 -7.33
N GLY A 69 14.09 -2.05 -6.34
CA GLY A 69 14.83 -3.03 -5.55
C GLY A 69 15.45 -2.47 -4.27
N THR A 70 15.16 -1.21 -3.95
CA THR A 70 15.65 -0.57 -2.72
C THR A 70 15.07 -1.26 -1.50
N GLY A 71 15.90 -1.56 -0.50
CA GLY A 71 15.48 -2.21 0.75
C GLY A 71 15.28 -3.74 0.65
N VAL A 72 15.19 -4.31 -0.56
CA VAL A 72 14.86 -5.72 -0.77
C VAL A 72 15.96 -6.66 -0.25
N LYS A 73 17.24 -6.32 -0.46
CA LYS A 73 18.36 -7.10 0.05
C LYS A 73 18.40 -7.12 1.59
N GLN A 74 18.11 -5.99 2.22
CA GLN A 74 18.04 -5.87 3.68
C GLN A 74 16.89 -6.72 4.26
N LEU A 75 15.71 -6.71 3.60
CA LEU A 75 14.59 -7.56 3.95
C LEU A 75 14.95 -9.05 3.84
N GLN A 76 15.60 -9.46 2.75
CA GLN A 76 16.06 -10.86 2.57
C GLN A 76 16.99 -11.29 3.70
N GLN A 77 17.97 -10.46 4.04
CA GLN A 77 18.89 -10.74 5.15
C GLN A 77 18.17 -10.82 6.50
N ALA A 78 17.18 -9.96 6.72
CA ALA A 78 16.37 -10.01 7.94
C ALA A 78 15.55 -11.30 8.01
N ALA A 79 14.95 -11.74 6.91
CA ALA A 79 14.21 -12.99 6.84
C ALA A 79 15.10 -14.22 7.11
N ILE A 80 16.33 -14.24 6.58
CA ILE A 80 17.30 -15.31 6.85
C ILE A 80 17.71 -15.30 8.32
N ARG A 81 18.03 -14.12 8.89
CA ARG A 81 18.40 -13.99 10.32
C ARG A 81 17.27 -14.43 11.24
N ALA A 82 16.02 -14.11 10.93
CA ALA A 82 14.87 -14.57 11.71
C ALA A 82 14.77 -16.11 11.80
N GLY A 83 15.37 -16.83 10.85
CA GLY A 83 15.45 -18.29 10.88
C GLY A 83 16.69 -18.87 11.56
N ALA A 84 17.67 -18.06 11.95
CA ALA A 84 18.91 -18.56 12.58
C ALA A 84 18.61 -19.32 13.88
N ASP A 85 17.75 -18.80 14.74
CA ASP A 85 17.34 -19.45 16.00
C ASP A 85 16.60 -20.78 15.75
N LEU A 86 15.86 -20.87 14.67
CA LEU A 86 15.21 -22.11 14.25
C LEU A 86 16.27 -23.18 13.94
N ASN A 87 17.24 -22.82 13.13
CA ASN A 87 18.29 -23.76 12.73
C ASN A 87 19.24 -24.12 13.88
N ALA A 88 19.52 -23.18 14.79
CA ALA A 88 20.26 -23.48 16.03
C ALA A 88 19.51 -24.50 16.90
N ARG A 89 18.22 -24.33 17.11
CA ARG A 89 17.37 -25.32 17.84
C ARG A 89 17.30 -26.68 17.15
N ARG A 90 17.32 -26.71 15.82
CA ARG A 90 17.36 -27.95 15.01
C ARG A 90 18.70 -28.66 15.20
N ALA A 91 19.82 -27.93 15.10
CA ALA A 91 21.15 -28.47 15.31
C ALA A 91 21.32 -29.09 16.71
N GLY A 92 20.81 -28.41 17.76
CA GLY A 92 20.79 -28.94 19.12
C GLY A 92 19.98 -30.23 19.30
N ARG A 93 19.13 -30.61 18.31
CA ARG A 93 18.36 -31.85 18.27
C ARG A 93 18.95 -32.86 17.25
N GLY A 94 20.17 -32.65 16.74
CA GLY A 94 20.79 -33.49 15.74
C GLY A 94 20.16 -33.44 14.35
N MET A 95 19.28 -32.46 14.08
CA MET A 95 18.62 -32.31 12.78
C MET A 95 19.43 -31.38 11.85
N LYS A 96 19.48 -31.69 10.56
CA LYS A 96 20.13 -30.84 9.55
C LYS A 96 19.43 -29.48 9.45
N PRO A 97 20.17 -28.38 9.20
CA PRO A 97 19.61 -27.10 8.84
C PRO A 97 18.70 -27.21 7.61
N ARG A 98 17.70 -26.34 7.53
CA ARG A 98 16.81 -26.23 6.38
C ARG A 98 16.51 -24.77 6.05
N PRO A 99 16.05 -24.46 4.82
CA PRO A 99 15.56 -23.11 4.51
C PRO A 99 14.50 -22.63 5.48
N VAL A 100 14.53 -21.33 5.80
CA VAL A 100 13.45 -20.65 6.51
C VAL A 100 12.21 -20.64 5.64
N ARG A 101 11.08 -21.04 6.16
CA ARG A 101 9.81 -21.00 5.45
C ARG A 101 9.04 -19.75 5.82
N ALA A 102 9.04 -18.75 4.93
CA ALA A 102 8.36 -17.48 5.13
C ALA A 102 7.05 -17.44 4.33
N LEU A 103 5.97 -17.04 4.98
CA LEU A 103 4.69 -16.74 4.34
C LEU A 103 4.60 -15.24 4.06
N MET A 104 4.32 -14.87 2.82
CA MET A 104 4.08 -13.49 2.44
C MET A 104 2.58 -13.20 2.45
N LEU A 105 2.15 -12.28 3.31
CA LEU A 105 0.76 -11.86 3.48
C LEU A 105 0.61 -10.37 3.22
N GLY A 106 -0.60 -9.94 2.93
CA GLY A 106 -0.98 -8.52 2.76
C GLY A 106 -2.19 -8.38 1.86
N PHE A 107 -2.71 -7.17 1.78
CA PHE A 107 -3.83 -6.83 0.92
C PHE A 107 -3.54 -7.15 -0.56
N PRO A 108 -4.56 -7.24 -1.43
CA PRO A 108 -4.34 -7.27 -2.86
C PRO A 108 -3.48 -6.06 -3.30
N ASN A 109 -2.81 -6.15 -4.41
CA ASN A 109 -2.07 -5.09 -5.09
C ASN A 109 -0.98 -4.32 -4.30
N VAL A 110 -0.78 -4.56 -2.99
CA VAL A 110 0.32 -3.93 -2.20
C VAL A 110 1.74 -4.28 -2.70
N GLY A 111 1.82 -5.14 -3.73
CA GLY A 111 3.08 -5.47 -4.39
C GLY A 111 3.80 -6.73 -3.89
N LYS A 112 3.09 -7.68 -3.24
CA LYS A 112 3.66 -8.97 -2.79
C LYS A 112 4.40 -9.71 -3.90
N SER A 113 3.72 -9.97 -5.03
CA SER A 113 4.29 -10.71 -6.15
C SER A 113 5.47 -9.97 -6.80
N ALA A 114 5.40 -8.63 -6.89
CA ALA A 114 6.53 -7.83 -7.36
C ALA A 114 7.74 -7.95 -6.44
N LEU A 115 7.51 -7.94 -5.12
CA LEU A 115 8.56 -8.10 -4.12
C LEU A 115 9.19 -9.50 -4.18
N ILE A 116 8.39 -10.56 -4.34
CA ILE A 116 8.87 -11.93 -4.54
C ILE A 116 9.74 -12.03 -5.79
N ASN A 117 9.25 -11.53 -6.94
CA ASN A 117 10.00 -11.52 -8.19
C ASN A 117 11.34 -10.80 -8.05
N ARG A 118 11.35 -9.70 -7.30
CA ARG A 118 12.58 -8.94 -7.04
C ARG A 118 13.55 -9.68 -6.14
N LEU A 119 13.06 -10.37 -5.12
CA LEU A 119 13.86 -11.21 -4.23
C LEU A 119 14.51 -12.37 -5.00
N VAL A 120 13.78 -12.99 -5.92
CA VAL A 120 14.30 -14.11 -6.76
C VAL A 120 15.14 -13.63 -7.92
N ARG A 121 15.12 -12.33 -8.24
CA ARG A 121 15.74 -11.72 -9.43
C ARG A 121 15.24 -12.28 -10.76
N GLN A 122 14.07 -12.91 -10.78
CA GLN A 122 13.42 -13.49 -11.95
C GLN A 122 11.89 -13.32 -11.84
N LYS A 123 11.21 -13.32 -12.99
CA LYS A 123 9.75 -13.33 -13.02
C LYS A 123 9.25 -14.77 -12.81
N VAL A 124 9.06 -15.16 -11.55
CA VAL A 124 8.58 -16.51 -11.18
C VAL A 124 7.11 -16.54 -10.77
N VAL A 125 6.52 -15.39 -10.45
CA VAL A 125 5.11 -15.25 -10.14
C VAL A 125 4.50 -14.12 -10.99
N GLU A 126 3.22 -14.26 -11.33
CA GLU A 126 2.53 -13.19 -12.03
C GLU A 126 2.34 -11.98 -11.12
N SER A 127 2.67 -10.80 -11.65
CA SER A 127 2.48 -9.54 -11.00
C SER A 127 1.75 -8.59 -11.95
N ALA A 128 0.53 -8.22 -11.63
CA ALA A 128 -0.27 -7.28 -12.40
C ALA A 128 -1.04 -6.35 -11.45
N ARG A 129 -1.54 -5.24 -11.98
CA ARG A 129 -2.37 -4.28 -11.23
C ARG A 129 -3.83 -4.73 -11.06
N ARG A 130 -4.12 -6.02 -11.20
CA ARG A 130 -5.49 -6.55 -11.04
C ARG A 130 -5.59 -7.32 -9.73
N ALA A 131 -6.63 -7.07 -8.94
CA ALA A 131 -6.94 -7.87 -7.77
C ALA A 131 -7.14 -9.34 -8.17
N GLY A 132 -6.69 -10.29 -7.32
CA GLY A 132 -6.90 -11.71 -7.53
C GLY A 132 -5.95 -12.39 -8.52
N VAL A 133 -4.81 -11.77 -8.90
CA VAL A 133 -3.81 -12.39 -9.79
C VAL A 133 -3.21 -13.65 -9.17
N THR A 134 -2.87 -13.61 -7.88
CA THR A 134 -2.43 -14.82 -7.14
C THR A 134 -3.65 -15.56 -6.62
N ARG A 135 -4.01 -16.67 -7.29
CA ARG A 135 -5.21 -17.47 -6.96
C ARG A 135 -4.91 -18.69 -6.08
N SER A 136 -3.65 -19.08 -5.94
CA SER A 136 -3.25 -20.26 -5.18
C SER A 136 -1.94 -20.04 -4.44
N LEU A 137 -1.77 -20.79 -3.34
CA LEU A 137 -0.51 -20.82 -2.59
C LEU A 137 0.60 -21.44 -3.44
N ARG A 138 1.72 -20.74 -3.56
CA ARG A 138 2.87 -21.21 -4.33
C ARG A 138 4.16 -21.04 -3.55
N TRP A 139 4.97 -22.11 -3.47
CA TRP A 139 6.32 -22.04 -2.92
C TRP A 139 7.31 -21.53 -3.97
N VAL A 140 8.11 -20.57 -3.56
CA VAL A 140 9.20 -19.98 -4.35
C VAL A 140 10.49 -20.11 -3.54
N ARG A 141 11.46 -20.84 -4.08
CA ARG A 141 12.76 -21.08 -3.42
C ARG A 141 13.74 -19.93 -3.71
N LEU A 142 14.34 -19.38 -2.67
CA LEU A 142 15.41 -18.39 -2.74
C LEU A 142 16.73 -18.99 -2.25
N GLY A 143 17.47 -19.59 -3.14
CA GLY A 143 18.71 -20.27 -2.78
C GLY A 143 18.47 -21.46 -1.83
N GLN A 144 19.39 -21.65 -0.88
CA GLN A 144 19.32 -22.73 0.12
C GLN A 144 18.85 -22.25 1.50
N GLU A 145 18.57 -20.94 1.67
CA GLU A 145 18.35 -20.33 2.98
C GLU A 145 16.90 -19.91 3.23
N LEU A 146 16.13 -19.63 2.17
CA LEU A 146 14.78 -19.07 2.29
C LEU A 146 13.81 -19.67 1.25
N ASP A 147 12.72 -20.23 1.72
CA ASP A 147 11.55 -20.63 0.93
C ASP A 147 10.41 -19.63 1.21
N LEU A 148 9.91 -18.97 0.17
CA LEU A 148 8.76 -18.05 0.25
C LEU A 148 7.48 -18.76 -0.18
N LEU A 149 6.44 -18.62 0.59
CA LEU A 149 5.09 -19.01 0.23
C LEU A 149 4.32 -17.76 -0.19
N ASP A 150 4.02 -17.62 -1.48
CA ASP A 150 3.13 -16.57 -1.99
C ASP A 150 1.68 -16.95 -1.69
N ALA A 151 0.97 -16.03 -1.03
CA ALA A 151 -0.44 -16.19 -0.71
C ALA A 151 -1.27 -15.15 -1.48
N PRO A 152 -2.51 -15.51 -1.86
CA PRO A 152 -3.49 -14.54 -2.34
C PRO A 152 -3.59 -13.33 -1.40
N GLY A 153 -3.96 -12.17 -1.95
CA GLY A 153 -4.28 -11.00 -1.12
C GLY A 153 -5.44 -11.31 -0.18
N VAL A 154 -5.30 -10.91 1.06
CA VAL A 154 -6.32 -11.15 2.09
C VAL A 154 -6.98 -9.82 2.44
N LEU A 155 -8.26 -9.70 2.12
CA LEU A 155 -9.12 -8.60 2.54
C LEU A 155 -9.91 -9.01 3.78
N PRO A 156 -10.21 -8.09 4.71
CA PRO A 156 -11.23 -8.34 5.71
C PRO A 156 -12.60 -8.49 5.02
N PRO A 157 -13.54 -9.26 5.60
CA PRO A 157 -14.86 -9.49 5.00
C PRO A 157 -15.68 -8.20 4.81
N ARG A 158 -15.42 -7.20 5.63
CA ARG A 158 -16.03 -5.87 5.56
C ARG A 158 -14.99 -4.79 5.77
N LEU A 159 -15.15 -3.69 5.09
CA LEU A 159 -14.38 -2.45 5.25
C LEU A 159 -15.27 -1.43 5.96
N ASP A 160 -15.42 -1.60 7.28
CA ASP A 160 -16.32 -0.75 8.08
C ASP A 160 -15.83 0.73 8.13
N ASP A 161 -14.53 0.97 7.97
CA ASP A 161 -13.94 2.31 7.90
C ASP A 161 -13.99 2.85 6.46
N GLN A 162 -14.95 3.74 6.18
CA GLN A 162 -15.14 4.38 4.87
C GLN A 162 -13.88 5.17 4.42
N GLN A 163 -13.16 5.78 5.37
CA GLN A 163 -11.92 6.47 5.05
C GLN A 163 -10.81 5.50 4.63
N ALA A 164 -10.74 4.34 5.26
CA ALA A 164 -9.84 3.28 4.84
C ALA A 164 -10.24 2.72 3.46
N ALA A 165 -11.54 2.51 3.21
CA ALA A 165 -12.05 2.05 1.93
C ALA A 165 -11.70 3.03 0.80
N LEU A 166 -11.90 4.35 0.99
CA LEU A 166 -11.49 5.37 0.05
C LEU A 166 -9.98 5.28 -0.25
N ARG A 167 -9.14 5.25 0.78
CA ARG A 167 -7.68 5.19 0.60
C ARG A 167 -7.25 3.94 -0.15
N LEU A 168 -7.87 2.80 0.13
CA LEU A 168 -7.63 1.54 -0.60
C LEU A 168 -8.02 1.66 -2.07
N ALA A 169 -9.17 2.28 -2.38
CA ALA A 169 -9.61 2.55 -3.74
C ALA A 169 -8.63 3.48 -4.47
N LEU A 170 -8.24 4.59 -3.85
CA LEU A 170 -7.26 5.52 -4.41
C LEU A 170 -5.93 4.85 -4.74
N CYS A 171 -5.47 3.94 -3.87
CA CYS A 171 -4.23 3.19 -4.05
C CYS A 171 -4.34 2.00 -5.01
N ASP A 172 -5.55 1.64 -5.48
CA ASP A 172 -5.83 0.44 -6.28
C ASP A 172 -5.51 -0.88 -5.53
N ASP A 173 -5.70 -0.86 -4.20
CA ASP A 173 -5.45 -2.03 -3.33
C ASP A 173 -6.73 -2.86 -3.07
N ILE A 174 -7.87 -2.43 -3.62
CA ILE A 174 -9.12 -3.17 -3.80
C ILE A 174 -9.51 -3.23 -5.27
N GLY A 175 -10.39 -4.17 -5.65
CA GLY A 175 -10.81 -4.31 -7.05
C GLY A 175 -11.58 -3.10 -7.55
N GLN A 176 -11.40 -2.74 -8.84
CA GLN A 176 -12.08 -1.61 -9.47
C GLN A 176 -13.61 -1.73 -9.50
N ALA A 177 -14.15 -2.94 -9.38
CA ALA A 177 -15.59 -3.16 -9.24
C ALA A 177 -16.16 -2.69 -7.90
N ALA A 178 -15.30 -2.40 -6.91
CA ALA A 178 -15.72 -2.02 -5.57
C ALA A 178 -15.93 -0.51 -5.38
N TYR A 179 -15.72 0.32 -6.42
CA TYR A 179 -15.88 1.78 -6.31
C TYR A 179 -16.09 2.43 -7.68
N ASP A 180 -16.76 3.60 -7.67
CA ASP A 180 -16.88 4.46 -8.82
C ASP A 180 -15.64 5.34 -8.99
N ASN A 181 -15.11 5.43 -10.22
CA ASN A 181 -13.91 6.20 -10.51
C ASN A 181 -14.14 7.72 -10.43
N GLU A 182 -15.32 8.22 -10.79
CA GLU A 182 -15.60 9.67 -10.71
C GLU A 182 -15.73 10.10 -9.27
N GLY A 183 -16.53 9.39 -8.46
CA GLY A 183 -16.66 9.65 -7.04
C GLY A 183 -15.32 9.55 -6.30
N ALA A 184 -14.51 8.53 -6.60
CA ALA A 184 -13.18 8.39 -6.03
C ALA A 184 -12.25 9.55 -6.43
N ALA A 185 -12.31 10.03 -7.68
CA ALA A 185 -11.50 11.15 -8.15
C ALA A 185 -11.91 12.49 -7.52
N LEU A 186 -13.22 12.74 -7.36
CA LEU A 186 -13.74 13.91 -6.66
C LEU A 186 -13.29 13.91 -5.19
N ALA A 187 -13.46 12.79 -4.50
CA ALA A 187 -12.98 12.62 -3.13
C ALA A 187 -11.45 12.79 -3.02
N PHE A 188 -10.70 12.33 -4.02
CA PHE A 188 -9.25 12.49 -4.05
C PHE A 188 -8.85 13.96 -4.26
N ALA A 189 -9.49 14.69 -5.18
CA ALA A 189 -9.23 16.12 -5.38
C ALA A 189 -9.50 16.93 -4.10
N GLN A 190 -10.63 16.63 -3.41
CA GLN A 190 -10.94 17.21 -2.12
C GLN A 190 -9.89 16.85 -1.06
N LEU A 191 -9.50 15.58 -0.97
CA LEU A 191 -8.47 15.13 -0.02
C LEU A 191 -7.13 15.82 -0.28
N LEU A 192 -6.70 15.98 -1.54
CA LEU A 192 -5.48 16.70 -1.89
C LEU A 192 -5.53 18.15 -1.39
N ARG A 193 -6.66 18.85 -1.59
CA ARG A 193 -6.83 20.22 -1.09
C ARG A 193 -6.73 20.31 0.44
N LEU A 194 -7.30 19.33 1.14
CA LEU A 194 -7.22 19.25 2.60
C LEU A 194 -5.82 18.84 3.12
N LEU A 195 -5.06 18.13 2.32
CA LEU A 195 -3.68 17.73 2.64
C LEU A 195 -2.66 18.84 2.36
N GLU A 196 -3.04 19.89 1.62
CA GLU A 196 -2.19 21.07 1.47
C GLU A 196 -1.90 21.69 2.85
N GLY A 197 -0.65 21.92 3.14
CA GLY A 197 -0.21 22.43 4.44
C GLY A 197 -0.20 21.40 5.60
N VAL A 198 -0.63 20.16 5.38
CA VAL A 198 -0.42 19.09 6.36
C VAL A 198 1.04 18.65 6.29
N ALA A 199 1.75 18.86 7.38
CA ALA A 199 3.16 18.46 7.47
C ALA A 199 3.33 16.96 7.15
N ASP A 200 4.38 16.63 6.42
CA ASP A 200 4.75 15.27 6.01
C ASP A 200 3.80 14.59 5.00
N SER A 201 2.69 15.22 4.56
CA SER A 201 1.79 14.65 3.53
C SER A 201 2.46 14.55 2.15
N GLY A 202 3.38 15.48 1.85
CA GLY A 202 4.00 15.64 0.54
C GLY A 202 3.15 16.41 -0.47
N VAL A 203 1.99 16.92 -0.08
CA VAL A 203 1.10 17.70 -0.93
C VAL A 203 1.50 19.19 -0.85
N ALA A 204 2.01 19.71 -1.95
CA ALA A 204 2.30 21.13 -2.08
C ALA A 204 1.02 21.92 -2.33
N ALA A 205 0.96 23.17 -1.85
CA ALA A 205 -0.15 24.08 -2.17
C ALA A 205 -0.28 24.25 -3.69
N GLY A 206 -1.53 24.20 -4.19
CA GLY A 206 -1.81 24.35 -5.61
C GLY A 206 -1.34 23.18 -6.48
N LEU A 207 -1.16 21.98 -5.92
CA LEU A 207 -0.68 20.80 -6.66
C LEU A 207 -1.50 20.50 -7.92
N LEU A 208 -2.83 20.56 -7.82
CA LEU A 208 -3.74 20.31 -8.95
C LEU A 208 -3.58 21.37 -10.04
N GLU A 209 -3.49 22.65 -9.65
CA GLU A 209 -3.26 23.75 -10.59
C GLU A 209 -1.89 23.63 -11.28
N ALA A 210 -0.85 23.33 -10.52
CA ALA A 210 0.49 23.12 -11.08
C ALA A 210 0.51 21.99 -12.12
N ARG A 211 -0.23 20.91 -11.88
CA ARG A 211 -0.26 19.72 -12.74
C ARG A 211 -1.19 19.87 -13.96
N TYR A 212 -2.40 20.40 -13.74
CA TYR A 212 -3.45 20.41 -14.77
C TYR A 212 -3.73 21.78 -15.36
N ARG A 213 -3.10 22.85 -14.81
CA ARG A 213 -3.27 24.24 -15.24
C ARG A 213 -4.72 24.74 -15.08
N ILE A 214 -5.40 24.25 -14.06
CA ILE A 214 -6.76 24.64 -13.67
C ILE A 214 -6.75 24.81 -12.15
N PRO A 215 -7.05 26.01 -11.64
CA PRO A 215 -7.15 26.22 -10.21
C PRO A 215 -8.35 25.50 -9.64
N LEU A 216 -8.22 24.97 -8.45
CA LEU A 216 -9.33 24.42 -7.70
C LEU A 216 -10.06 25.58 -7.03
N GLY A 217 -11.25 25.90 -7.54
CA GLY A 217 -12.12 26.96 -7.02
C GLY A 217 -12.72 26.63 -5.65
N GLU A 218 -13.44 27.59 -5.10
CA GLU A 218 -14.19 27.43 -3.86
C GLU A 218 -15.68 27.66 -4.11
N LEU A 219 -16.53 26.88 -3.44
CA LEU A 219 -17.98 27.03 -3.47
C LEU A 219 -18.42 28.24 -2.62
N ALA A 220 -19.53 28.86 -3.00
CA ALA A 220 -20.11 29.97 -2.21
C ALA A 220 -20.49 29.57 -0.77
N ALA A 221 -20.80 28.28 -0.56
CA ALA A 221 -21.07 27.70 0.77
C ALA A 221 -19.79 27.32 1.54
N GLY A 222 -18.61 27.57 0.96
CA GLY A 222 -17.33 27.15 1.49
C GLY A 222 -16.91 25.75 1.04
N GLY A 223 -15.59 25.51 1.01
CA GLY A 223 -14.99 24.27 0.55
C GLY A 223 -14.66 24.25 -0.94
N PRO A 224 -13.85 23.25 -1.38
CA PRO A 224 -13.36 23.18 -2.75
C PRO A 224 -14.46 22.78 -3.74
N ASP A 225 -14.54 23.47 -4.87
CA ASP A 225 -15.38 23.10 -6.02
C ASP A 225 -14.70 22.00 -6.84
N VAL A 226 -14.77 20.77 -6.35
CA VAL A 226 -14.12 19.62 -7.01
C VAL A 226 -14.87 19.17 -8.27
N GLU A 227 -16.19 19.36 -8.33
CA GLU A 227 -17.00 19.01 -9.51
C GLU A 227 -16.72 19.97 -10.64
N GLY A 228 -16.77 21.28 -10.39
CA GLY A 228 -16.40 22.30 -11.36
C GLY A 228 -14.97 22.16 -11.85
N TRP A 229 -14.03 21.81 -10.95
CA TRP A 229 -12.65 21.52 -11.31
C TRP A 229 -12.54 20.29 -12.22
N LEU A 230 -13.23 19.19 -11.89
CA LEU A 230 -13.19 17.96 -12.71
C LEU A 230 -13.76 18.21 -14.10
N ALA A 231 -14.88 18.93 -14.21
CA ALA A 231 -15.49 19.31 -15.48
C ALA A 231 -14.54 20.18 -16.33
N ALA A 232 -13.96 21.24 -15.76
CA ALA A 232 -13.00 22.09 -16.45
C ALA A 232 -11.72 21.33 -16.86
N ALA A 233 -11.27 20.40 -16.03
CA ALA A 233 -10.13 19.52 -16.33
C ALA A 233 -10.48 18.53 -17.47
N ALA A 234 -11.70 18.00 -17.48
CA ALA A 234 -12.19 17.13 -18.54
C ALA A 234 -12.23 17.87 -19.89
N GLU A 235 -12.79 19.06 -19.94
CA GLU A 235 -12.80 19.88 -21.17
C GLU A 235 -11.39 20.10 -21.71
N ARG A 236 -10.45 20.44 -20.83
CA ARG A 236 -9.08 20.77 -21.25
C ARG A 236 -8.24 19.58 -21.67
N HIS A 237 -8.40 18.41 -21.02
CA HIS A 237 -7.47 17.28 -21.12
C HIS A 237 -8.06 16.03 -21.76
N THR A 238 -9.39 15.90 -21.79
CA THR A 238 -10.08 14.67 -22.26
C THR A 238 -11.23 14.94 -23.21
N GLY A 239 -11.42 16.20 -23.67
CA GLY A 239 -12.48 16.57 -24.61
C GLY A 239 -13.87 16.47 -24.01
N GLY A 240 -14.04 16.83 -22.73
CA GLY A 240 -15.30 16.81 -22.00
C GLY A 240 -15.65 15.47 -21.34
N ASP A 241 -14.80 14.44 -21.47
CA ASP A 241 -15.02 13.12 -20.86
C ASP A 241 -14.55 13.11 -19.38
N SER A 242 -15.48 13.29 -18.44
CA SER A 242 -15.21 13.35 -17.00
C SER A 242 -14.69 12.02 -16.45
N LEU A 243 -15.22 10.88 -16.89
CA LEU A 243 -14.78 9.56 -16.46
C LEU A 243 -13.33 9.30 -16.87
N ARG A 244 -12.97 9.69 -18.08
CA ARG A 244 -11.59 9.60 -18.57
C ARG A 244 -10.66 10.53 -17.81
N MET A 245 -11.13 11.73 -17.42
CA MET A 245 -10.35 12.66 -16.60
C MET A 245 -10.17 12.15 -15.18
N ALA A 246 -11.21 11.60 -14.57
CA ALA A 246 -11.16 10.94 -13.27
C ALA A 246 -10.14 9.80 -13.24
N THR A 247 -10.22 8.90 -14.24
CA THR A 247 -9.24 7.82 -14.41
C THR A 247 -7.82 8.35 -14.55
N LYS A 248 -7.63 9.43 -15.33
CA LYS A 248 -6.32 10.08 -15.50
C LYS A 248 -5.77 10.63 -14.19
N LEU A 249 -6.59 11.29 -13.37
CA LEU A 249 -6.19 11.83 -12.07
C LEU A 249 -5.71 10.71 -11.13
N LEU A 250 -6.50 9.63 -11.01
CA LEU A 250 -6.15 8.47 -10.20
C LEU A 250 -4.85 7.79 -10.70
N ASP A 251 -4.69 7.64 -12.00
CA ASP A 251 -3.47 7.06 -12.59
C ASP A 251 -2.25 7.96 -12.41
N ASP A 252 -2.40 9.28 -12.48
CA ASP A 252 -1.31 10.21 -12.22
C ASP A 252 -0.80 10.07 -10.77
N PHE A 253 -1.70 9.86 -9.79
CA PHE A 253 -1.33 9.53 -8.42
C PHE A 253 -0.67 8.16 -8.32
N ARG A 254 -1.30 7.11 -8.85
CA ARG A 254 -0.82 5.71 -8.81
C ARG A 254 0.52 5.50 -9.53
N CYS A 255 0.87 6.42 -10.44
CA CYS A 255 2.14 6.44 -11.15
C CYS A 255 3.14 7.46 -10.60
N SER A 256 2.87 8.08 -9.45
CA SER A 256 3.71 9.12 -8.81
C SER A 256 3.95 10.37 -9.67
N ARG A 257 3.09 10.65 -10.65
CA ARG A 257 3.19 11.87 -11.48
C ARG A 257 2.76 13.13 -10.73
N LEU A 258 2.08 12.97 -9.59
CA LEU A 258 1.74 14.03 -8.63
C LEU A 258 2.80 14.18 -7.54
N GLY A 259 3.91 13.42 -7.60
CA GLY A 259 4.92 13.38 -6.56
C GLY A 259 4.69 12.26 -5.54
N ALA A 260 5.49 12.30 -4.49
CA ALA A 260 5.37 11.37 -3.36
C ALA A 260 4.35 11.90 -2.36
N ILE A 261 3.26 11.17 -2.16
CA ILE A 261 2.11 11.59 -1.33
C ILE A 261 1.77 10.50 -0.32
N ALA A 262 1.72 10.86 0.96
CA ALA A 262 1.21 10.02 2.03
C ALA A 262 -0.27 10.32 2.27
N LEU A 263 -1.15 9.35 2.01
CA LEU A 263 -2.59 9.46 2.28
C LEU A 263 -2.94 9.10 3.73
N GLU A 264 -1.97 8.58 4.47
CA GLU A 264 -2.04 8.35 5.90
C GLU A 264 -0.78 8.82 6.60
N LEU A 265 -0.97 9.41 7.79
CA LEU A 265 0.08 9.71 8.74
C LEU A 265 -0.16 8.94 10.04
N PRO A 266 0.87 8.75 10.89
CA PRO A 266 0.72 8.05 12.16
C PRO A 266 -0.35 8.69 13.05
N PRO A 267 -1.05 7.92 13.90
CA PRO A 267 -1.97 8.44 14.91
C PRO A 267 -1.35 9.53 15.76
N GLY A 268 -2.16 10.55 16.08
CA GLY A 268 -1.71 11.77 16.78
C GLY A 268 -1.29 12.91 15.84
N ARG A 269 -1.22 12.66 14.52
CA ARG A 269 -1.11 13.70 13.51
C ARG A 269 -2.48 13.99 12.88
N PRO A 270 -2.81 15.26 12.61
CA PRO A 270 -4.08 15.61 11.98
C PRO A 270 -4.12 15.00 10.57
N MET A 271 -5.19 14.23 10.31
CA MET A 271 -5.48 13.74 8.97
C MET A 271 -6.89 14.14 8.60
N PRO A 272 -7.07 14.78 7.45
CA PRO A 272 -8.39 15.15 6.98
C PRO A 272 -9.22 13.91 6.63
N SER A 273 -10.53 14.04 6.76
CA SER A 273 -11.52 13.09 6.27
C SER A 273 -12.37 13.75 5.19
N VAL A 274 -12.79 12.96 4.22
CA VAL A 274 -13.68 13.38 3.13
C VAL A 274 -14.98 12.61 3.28
N ALA A 275 -16.11 13.28 3.11
CA ALA A 275 -17.40 12.60 3.08
C ALA A 275 -17.46 11.72 1.81
N VAL A 276 -17.54 10.41 1.99
CA VAL A 276 -17.65 9.43 0.90
C VAL A 276 -18.59 8.34 1.37
N GLU A 277 -19.54 8.01 0.53
CA GLU A 277 -20.35 6.81 0.66
C GLU A 277 -19.90 5.80 -0.38
N PHE A 278 -19.23 4.73 0.06
CA PHE A 278 -19.04 3.56 -0.78
C PHE A 278 -20.22 2.63 -0.55
N GLU A 279 -21.02 2.41 -1.59
CA GLU A 279 -22.00 1.33 -1.56
C GLU A 279 -21.25 0.01 -1.40
N GLN A 280 -21.49 -0.67 -0.30
CA GLN A 280 -20.97 -2.03 -0.11
C GLN A 280 -21.91 -2.98 -0.84
N GLU A 281 -21.54 -3.38 -2.05
CA GLU A 281 -22.14 -4.60 -2.60
C GLU A 281 -21.68 -5.77 -1.73
N ASP A 282 -22.65 -6.48 -1.17
CA ASP A 282 -22.42 -7.73 -0.42
C ASP A 282 -21.73 -8.74 -1.35
N CYS A 283 -20.44 -9.01 -1.09
CA CYS A 283 -19.66 -10.07 -1.75
C CYS A 283 -19.93 -11.43 -1.15
#